data_0db59bd7a82e372a6a494aa3072bb9fd
#
_entry.id   0db59bd7a82e372a6a494aa3072bb9fd
#
_cell.length_a   1.000
_cell.length_b   1.000
_cell.length_c   1.000
_cell.angle_alpha   90.00
_cell.angle_beta   90.00
_cell.angle_gamma   90.00
#
_symmetry.space_group_name_H-M   'P 1'
#
loop_
_entity.id
_entity.type
_entity.pdbx_description
1 polymer ?
#
loop_
_entity_poly.entity_id
_entity_poly.type
_entity_poly.pdbx_seq_one_letter_code
_entity_poly.pdbx_strand_id
1 'polypeptide(L)'
;IAQGAYEAALQYAHEREAFGKPIAYHQMIMAYLADMATRIDAARLLVYRASWVKQQHYEHNGPRHSKEASMAKLYAGDTAMWVSERAIQVLGGYGYTKEFPVERFFRDAKITQIYEGTQEVQRIVIARALK
;
A
#
# COMPACT_ATOMS: atom_id res chain seq x y z
N ILE A 1 6.41 -0.33 -3.34
CA ILE A 1 5.62 0.62 -4.15
C ILE A 1 4.94 1.64 -3.21
N ALA A 2 4.04 1.21 -2.32
CA ALA A 2 3.32 2.11 -1.42
C ALA A 2 4.24 3.03 -0.61
N GLN A 3 5.29 2.49 -0.01
CA GLN A 3 6.25 3.26 0.77
C GLN A 3 6.92 4.36 -0.08
N GLY A 4 7.42 4.01 -1.28
CA GLY A 4 8.05 5.01 -2.17
C GLY A 4 7.07 6.08 -2.67
N ALA A 5 5.81 5.70 -2.94
CA ALA A 5 4.78 6.66 -3.33
C ALA A 5 4.45 7.63 -2.17
N TYR A 6 4.36 7.13 -0.95
CA TYR A 6 4.17 7.93 0.26
C TYR A 6 5.33 8.90 0.51
N GLU A 7 6.57 8.41 0.43
CA GLU A 7 7.77 9.23 0.64
C GLU A 7 7.85 10.37 -0.37
N ALA A 8 7.59 10.09 -1.65
CA ALA A 8 7.54 11.13 -2.68
C ALA A 8 6.44 12.17 -2.43
N ALA A 9 5.25 11.72 -2.00
CA ALA A 9 4.15 12.63 -1.66
C ALA A 9 4.45 13.45 -0.41
N LEU A 10 5.04 12.85 0.62
CA LEU A 10 5.42 13.53 1.85
C LEU A 10 6.47 14.62 1.61
N GLN A 11 7.52 14.29 0.85
CA GLN A 11 8.55 15.24 0.47
C GLN A 11 7.93 16.43 -0.29
N TYR A 12 7.18 16.14 -1.35
CA TYR A 12 6.53 17.18 -2.15
C TYR A 12 5.60 18.05 -1.30
N ALA A 13 4.85 17.48 -0.38
CA ALA A 13 3.94 18.22 0.48
C ALA A 13 4.65 19.20 1.41
N HIS A 14 5.88 18.94 1.82
CA HIS A 14 6.70 19.86 2.60
C HIS A 14 7.37 20.94 1.76
N GLU A 15 7.64 20.68 0.49
CA GLU A 15 8.32 21.62 -0.43
C GLU A 15 7.32 22.54 -1.14
N ARG A 16 6.14 22.03 -1.48
CA ARG A 16 5.13 22.77 -2.24
C ARG A 16 4.35 23.71 -1.33
N GLU A 17 4.36 25.01 -1.67
CA GLU A 17 3.56 26.01 -0.99
C GLU A 17 2.27 26.34 -1.75
N ALA A 18 1.19 26.48 -1.00
CA ALA A 18 -0.09 27.02 -1.45
C ALA A 18 -0.82 27.67 -0.27
N PHE A 19 -1.55 28.75 -0.54
CA PHE A 19 -2.28 29.51 0.49
C PHE A 19 -1.39 29.95 1.66
N GLY A 20 -0.14 30.37 1.35
CA GLY A 20 0.80 30.98 2.29
C GLY A 20 1.56 30.03 3.21
N LYS A 21 1.53 28.71 2.96
CA LYS A 21 2.30 27.72 3.73
C LYS A 21 2.50 26.42 2.92
N PRO A 22 3.47 25.55 3.33
CA PRO A 22 3.60 24.23 2.73
C PRO A 22 2.29 23.43 2.81
N ILE A 23 1.95 22.71 1.73
CA ILE A 23 0.67 22.01 1.65
C ILE A 23 0.55 20.89 2.69
N ALA A 24 1.66 20.39 3.23
CA ALA A 24 1.69 19.44 4.35
C ALA A 24 0.90 19.92 5.59
N TYR A 25 0.73 21.24 5.75
CA TYR A 25 0.02 21.83 6.90
C TYR A 25 -1.46 22.17 6.60
N HIS A 26 -1.99 21.74 5.46
CA HIS A 26 -3.42 21.81 5.18
C HIS A 26 -4.12 20.52 5.61
N GLN A 27 -5.23 20.63 6.34
CA GLN A 27 -5.91 19.51 6.97
C GLN A 27 -6.23 18.34 6.01
N MET A 28 -6.66 18.63 4.78
CA MET A 28 -6.96 17.58 3.79
C MET A 28 -5.71 16.80 3.38
N ILE A 29 -4.57 17.47 3.22
CA ILE A 29 -3.29 16.82 2.89
C ILE A 29 -2.78 16.04 4.11
N MET A 30 -2.87 16.61 5.32
CA MET A 30 -2.52 15.90 6.56
C MET A 30 -3.31 14.59 6.70
N ALA A 31 -4.60 14.62 6.42
CA ALA A 31 -5.45 13.42 6.47
C ALA A 31 -4.97 12.36 5.46
N TYR A 32 -4.69 12.75 4.21
CA TYR A 32 -4.16 11.81 3.22
C TYR A 32 -2.83 11.18 3.67
N LEU A 33 -1.89 11.99 4.15
CA LEU A 33 -0.58 11.50 4.60
C LEU A 33 -0.71 10.56 5.81
N ALA A 34 -1.57 10.87 6.77
CA ALA A 34 -1.84 10.02 7.93
C ALA A 34 -2.45 8.67 7.53
N ASP A 35 -3.46 8.69 6.65
CA ASP A 35 -4.09 7.47 6.14
C ASP A 35 -3.11 6.61 5.33
N MET A 36 -2.26 7.23 4.49
CA MET A 36 -1.23 6.52 3.74
C MET A 36 -0.26 5.80 4.67
N ALA A 37 0.28 6.50 5.67
CA ALA A 37 1.21 5.94 6.66
C ALA A 37 0.57 4.77 7.43
N THR A 38 -0.65 4.95 7.92
CA THR A 38 -1.39 3.93 8.67
C THR A 38 -1.63 2.66 7.84
N ARG A 39 -2.06 2.81 6.59
CA ARG A 39 -2.30 1.67 5.69
C ARG A 39 -1.02 0.91 5.36
N ILE A 40 0.08 1.61 5.14
CA ILE A 40 1.39 0.99 4.87
C ILE A 40 1.84 0.18 6.07
N ASP A 41 1.69 0.70 7.28
CA ASP A 41 2.10 0.01 8.50
C ASP A 41 1.23 -1.23 8.75
N ALA A 42 -0.07 -1.13 8.58
CA ALA A 42 -0.98 -2.27 8.66
C ALA A 42 -0.63 -3.36 7.62
N ALA A 43 -0.31 -2.98 6.38
CA ALA A 43 0.12 -3.90 5.35
C ALA A 43 1.43 -4.61 5.72
N ARG A 44 2.41 -3.87 6.24
CA ARG A 44 3.69 -4.40 6.71
C ARG A 44 3.52 -5.42 7.82
N LEU A 45 2.68 -5.12 8.81
CA LEU A 45 2.38 -6.03 9.91
C LEU A 45 1.72 -7.33 9.44
N LEU A 46 0.81 -7.27 8.46
CA LEU A 46 0.22 -8.46 7.84
C LEU A 46 1.27 -9.32 7.12
N VAL A 47 2.21 -8.69 6.42
CA VAL A 47 3.31 -9.41 5.74
C VAL A 47 4.22 -10.08 6.78
N TYR A 48 4.59 -9.38 7.86
CA TYR A 48 5.41 -9.95 8.92
C TYR A 48 4.71 -11.11 9.62
N ARG A 49 3.41 -10.97 9.90
CA ARG A 49 2.61 -12.09 10.45
C ARG A 49 2.59 -13.29 9.51
N ALA A 50 2.36 -13.08 8.22
CA ALA A 50 2.35 -14.17 7.24
C ALA A 50 3.71 -14.87 7.16
N SER A 51 4.80 -14.10 7.19
CA SER A 51 6.17 -14.63 7.18
C SER A 51 6.47 -15.45 8.45
N TRP A 52 6.06 -14.96 9.62
CA TRP A 52 6.22 -15.68 10.87
C TRP A 52 5.42 -16.99 10.89
N VAL A 53 4.15 -16.99 10.48
CA VAL A 53 3.33 -18.22 10.41
C VAL A 53 3.93 -19.21 9.42
N LYS A 54 4.44 -18.73 8.28
CA LYS A 54 5.16 -19.56 7.31
C LYS A 54 6.38 -20.24 7.94
N GLN A 55 7.19 -19.51 8.69
CA GLN A 55 8.36 -20.04 9.38
C GLN A 55 7.96 -21.11 10.40
N GLN A 56 6.94 -20.86 11.23
CA GLN A 56 6.42 -21.86 12.17
C GLN A 56 5.94 -23.13 11.47
N HIS A 57 5.31 -23.00 10.30
CA HIS A 57 4.87 -24.15 9.52
C HIS A 57 6.04 -25.05 9.08
N TYR A 58 7.11 -24.47 8.56
CA TYR A 58 8.26 -25.22 8.05
C TYR A 58 9.18 -25.77 9.15
N GLU A 59 9.38 -25.03 10.22
CA GLU A 59 10.34 -25.39 11.27
C GLU A 59 9.72 -26.27 12.35
N HIS A 60 8.43 -26.11 12.63
CA HIS A 60 7.77 -26.71 13.78
C HIS A 60 6.48 -27.47 13.46
N ASN A 61 6.22 -27.83 12.20
CA ASN A 61 4.94 -28.42 11.78
C ASN A 61 3.71 -27.61 12.24
N GLY A 62 3.84 -26.29 12.27
CA GLY A 62 2.77 -25.38 12.66
C GLY A 62 1.63 -25.31 11.61
N PRO A 63 0.63 -24.45 11.84
CA PRO A 63 -0.53 -24.35 10.98
C PRO A 63 -0.16 -23.92 9.55
N ARG A 64 -0.98 -24.30 8.57
CA ARG A 64 -0.82 -23.85 7.18
C ARG A 64 -0.87 -22.31 7.11
N HIS A 65 -0.02 -21.71 6.28
CA HIS A 65 0.14 -20.26 6.16
C HIS A 65 -0.62 -19.63 4.99
N SER A 66 -1.37 -20.42 4.21
CA SER A 66 -2.05 -19.95 2.99
C SER A 66 -3.03 -18.80 3.24
N LYS A 67 -3.77 -18.86 4.36
CA LYS A 67 -4.72 -17.81 4.76
C LYS A 67 -4.00 -16.49 5.04
N GLU A 68 -2.96 -16.51 5.86
CA GLU A 68 -2.18 -15.34 6.25
C GLU A 68 -1.44 -14.74 5.04
N ALA A 69 -0.88 -15.58 4.18
CA ALA A 69 -0.25 -15.14 2.93
C ALA A 69 -1.25 -14.45 2.00
N SER A 70 -2.44 -15.03 1.84
CA SER A 70 -3.52 -14.43 1.04
C SER A 70 -4.03 -13.12 1.63
N MET A 71 -4.17 -13.02 2.96
CA MET A 71 -4.54 -11.77 3.63
C MET A 71 -3.49 -10.68 3.42
N ALA A 72 -2.22 -11.03 3.55
CA ALA A 72 -1.11 -10.10 3.34
C ALA A 72 -1.06 -9.60 1.89
N LYS A 73 -1.16 -10.51 0.91
CA LYS A 73 -1.15 -10.17 -0.52
C LYS A 73 -2.35 -9.30 -0.89
N LEU A 74 -3.54 -9.66 -0.45
CA LEU A 74 -4.77 -8.92 -0.69
C LEU A 74 -4.67 -7.49 -0.17
N TYR A 75 -4.33 -7.33 1.10
CA TYR A 75 -4.29 -6.02 1.75
C TYR A 75 -3.13 -5.16 1.22
N ALA A 76 -1.94 -5.74 1.01
CA ALA A 76 -0.79 -5.01 0.49
C ALA A 76 -1.01 -4.51 -0.94
N GLY A 77 -1.63 -5.31 -1.81
CA GLY A 77 -1.97 -4.90 -3.17
C GLY A 77 -2.99 -3.76 -3.22
N ASP A 78 -4.06 -3.86 -2.40
CA ASP A 78 -5.06 -2.79 -2.29
C ASP A 78 -4.45 -1.51 -1.67
N THR A 79 -3.56 -1.66 -0.68
CA THR A 79 -2.82 -0.54 -0.08
C THR A 79 -1.90 0.13 -1.10
N ALA A 80 -1.15 -0.65 -1.89
CA ALA A 80 -0.25 -0.10 -2.89
C ALA A 80 -1.01 0.74 -3.92
N MET A 81 -2.16 0.26 -4.39
CA MET A 81 -3.01 0.97 -5.32
C MET A 81 -3.58 2.26 -4.72
N TRP A 82 -4.15 2.17 -3.52
CA TRP A 82 -4.78 3.30 -2.83
C TRP A 82 -3.75 4.40 -2.50
N VAL A 83 -2.57 4.02 -1.98
CA VAL A 83 -1.51 4.97 -1.61
C VAL A 83 -0.95 5.66 -2.86
N SER A 84 -0.73 4.91 -3.95
CA SER A 84 -0.21 5.50 -5.19
C SER A 84 -1.20 6.48 -5.82
N GLU A 85 -2.51 6.19 -5.78
CA GLU A 85 -3.55 7.13 -6.19
C GLU A 85 -3.53 8.41 -5.34
N ARG A 86 -3.42 8.28 -4.02
CA ARG A 86 -3.36 9.43 -3.11
C ARG A 86 -2.07 10.25 -3.28
N ALA A 87 -0.95 9.59 -3.59
CA ALA A 87 0.29 10.28 -3.90
C ALA A 87 0.13 11.19 -5.14
N ILE A 88 -0.49 10.71 -6.21
CA ILE A 88 -0.83 11.54 -7.38
C ILE A 88 -1.71 12.70 -6.95
N GLN A 89 -2.73 12.45 -6.14
CA GLN A 89 -3.66 13.50 -5.68
C GLN A 89 -2.96 14.58 -4.85
N VAL A 90 -2.00 14.22 -4.00
CA VAL A 90 -1.19 15.17 -3.22
C VAL A 90 -0.33 16.05 -4.12
N LEU A 91 0.27 15.50 -5.17
CA LEU A 91 1.07 16.25 -6.15
C LEU A 91 0.20 17.06 -7.13
N GLY A 92 -1.09 16.72 -7.25
CA GLY A 92 -1.98 17.37 -8.21
C GLY A 92 -1.54 17.15 -9.65
N GLY A 93 -1.57 18.19 -10.47
CA GLY A 93 -1.18 18.11 -11.89
C GLY A 93 0.24 17.58 -12.11
N TYR A 94 1.18 17.90 -11.25
CA TYR A 94 2.55 17.37 -11.31
C TYR A 94 2.61 15.85 -11.09
N GLY A 95 1.74 15.29 -10.27
CA GLY A 95 1.65 13.84 -10.06
C GLY A 95 1.20 13.04 -11.28
N TYR A 96 0.63 13.71 -12.27
CA TYR A 96 0.19 13.12 -13.54
C TYR A 96 1.26 13.18 -14.64
N THR A 97 2.39 13.83 -14.39
CA THR A 97 3.50 13.99 -15.34
C THR A 97 4.61 12.98 -15.05
N LYS A 98 5.47 12.71 -16.06
CA LYS A 98 6.58 11.74 -15.94
C LYS A 98 7.81 12.29 -15.20
N GLU A 99 7.84 13.59 -14.93
CA GLU A 99 8.90 14.23 -14.13
C GLU A 99 8.90 13.78 -12.67
N PHE A 100 7.74 13.34 -12.18
CA PHE A 100 7.57 12.81 -10.83
C PHE A 100 7.32 11.29 -10.85
N PRO A 101 7.82 10.53 -9.87
CA PRO A 101 7.76 9.07 -9.90
C PRO A 101 6.37 8.49 -9.58
N VAL A 102 5.44 9.28 -9.06
CA VAL A 102 4.17 8.79 -8.51
C VAL A 102 3.23 8.21 -9.57
N GLU A 103 3.25 8.72 -10.81
CA GLU A 103 2.49 8.17 -11.93
C GLU A 103 2.94 6.74 -12.26
N ARG A 104 4.26 6.49 -12.18
CA ARG A 104 4.81 5.14 -12.38
C ARG A 104 4.42 4.21 -11.25
N PHE A 105 4.51 4.66 -10.00
CA PHE A 105 4.07 3.85 -8.86
C PHE A 105 2.61 3.44 -8.96
N PHE A 106 1.74 4.32 -9.48
CA PHE A 106 0.34 3.98 -9.72
C PHE A 106 0.17 2.87 -10.76
N ARG A 107 0.87 2.96 -11.90
CA ARG A 107 0.84 1.93 -12.93
C ARG A 107 1.41 0.60 -12.43
N ASP A 108 2.53 0.65 -11.70
CA ASP A 108 3.19 -0.53 -11.14
C ASP A 108 2.36 -1.15 -9.99
N ALA A 109 1.62 -0.34 -9.23
CA ALA A 109 0.74 -0.85 -8.19
C ALA A 109 -0.41 -1.71 -8.75
N LYS A 110 -0.93 -1.38 -9.94
CA LYS A 110 -2.07 -2.08 -10.52
C LYS A 110 -1.80 -3.56 -10.77
N ILE A 111 -0.62 -3.92 -11.26
CA ILE A 111 -0.29 -5.33 -11.52
C ILE A 111 -0.29 -6.18 -10.25
N THR A 112 -0.02 -5.58 -9.09
CA THR A 112 -0.03 -6.30 -7.80
C THR A 112 -1.40 -6.83 -7.41
N GLN A 113 -2.47 -6.27 -7.96
CA GLN A 113 -3.84 -6.77 -7.77
C GLN A 113 -4.21 -7.92 -8.71
N ILE A 114 -3.40 -8.18 -9.74
CA ILE A 114 -3.72 -9.11 -10.84
C ILE A 114 -2.85 -10.36 -10.77
N TYR A 115 -1.52 -10.22 -10.71
CA TYR A 115 -0.60 -11.34 -10.78
C TYR A 115 -0.55 -12.15 -9.47
N GLU A 116 0.06 -13.35 -9.53
CA GLU A 116 0.22 -14.25 -8.38
C GLU A 116 -1.11 -14.60 -7.69
N GLY A 117 -2.17 -14.69 -8.49
CA GLY A 117 -3.55 -14.85 -8.02
C GLY A 117 -4.22 -13.49 -7.76
N THR A 118 -5.27 -13.22 -8.52
CA THR A 118 -6.00 -11.94 -8.43
C THR A 118 -6.56 -11.71 -7.04
N GLN A 119 -6.96 -10.47 -6.75
CA GLN A 119 -7.57 -10.12 -5.46
C GLN A 119 -8.83 -10.95 -5.16
N GLU A 120 -9.56 -11.36 -6.20
CA GLU A 120 -10.73 -12.24 -6.10
C GLU A 120 -10.31 -13.65 -5.68
N VAL A 121 -9.25 -14.18 -6.26
CA VAL A 121 -8.68 -15.49 -5.89
C VAL A 121 -8.20 -15.48 -4.45
N GLN A 122 -7.52 -14.41 -4.00
CA GLN A 122 -7.10 -14.28 -2.60
C GLN A 122 -8.29 -14.34 -1.64
N ARG A 123 -9.40 -13.66 -1.98
CA ARG A 123 -10.64 -13.71 -1.17
C ARG A 123 -11.23 -15.11 -1.09
N ILE A 124 -11.19 -15.89 -2.19
CA ILE A 124 -11.65 -17.27 -2.21
C ILE A 124 -10.78 -18.15 -1.29
N VAL A 125 -9.45 -17.98 -1.33
CA VAL A 125 -8.53 -18.74 -0.47
C VAL A 125 -8.79 -18.43 1.00
N ILE A 126 -8.93 -17.16 1.35
CA ILE A 126 -9.25 -16.70 2.71
C ILE A 126 -10.59 -17.32 3.17
N ALA A 127 -11.65 -17.16 2.37
CA ALA A 127 -12.99 -17.63 2.72
C ALA A 127 -13.05 -19.13 2.94
N ARG A 128 -12.32 -19.92 2.14
CA ARG A 128 -12.22 -21.39 2.33
C ARG A 128 -11.53 -21.78 3.63
N ALA A 129 -10.60 -20.96 4.10
CA ALA A 129 -9.87 -21.22 5.35
C ALA A 129 -10.62 -20.75 6.61
N LEU A 130 -11.79 -20.12 6.46
CA LEU A 130 -12.66 -19.72 7.58
C LEU A 130 -13.75 -20.79 7.89
N LYS A 131 -13.87 -21.80 7.04
CA LYS A 131 -14.78 -22.94 7.23
C LYS A 131 -14.10 -24.03 8.03
#